data_1d1bf7bf665e38801733d276a419ef1a
#
_entry.id   1d1bf7bf665e38801733d276a419ef1a
#
_cell.length_a   1.000
_cell.length_b   1.000
_cell.length_c   1.000
_cell.angle_alpha   90.00
_cell.angle_beta   90.00
_cell.angle_gamma   90.00
#
_symmetry.space_group_name_H-M   'P 1'
#
loop_
_entity.id
_entity.type
_entity.pdbx_description
1 polymer ?
#
loop_
_entity_poly.entity_id
_entity_poly.type
_entity_poly.pdbx_seq_one_letter_code
_entity_poly.pdbx_strand_id
1 'polypeptide(L)'
;MSVLIALPKGRLLKEVQNLFKKIDIEFDIDSRKLIIDTSQKWLKVAILRTWDIPKFVNYGAADIGVVGKDILYESKLENNFYELMDLKIGNCRMSLASLDDKIPSNKKIKVASKYPEYTKKYFSSKSKDIDLLILKGAIEIAPILGISDCIVDLVQTGKTLKELSLIHISEPTRHPLI
;
A
#
# COMPACT_ATOMS: atom_id res chain seq x y z
N MET A 1 31.69 2.60 4.47
CA MET A 1 30.43 2.36 3.73
C MET A 1 29.26 2.81 4.60
N SER A 2 28.27 3.48 4.04
CA SER A 2 27.03 3.84 4.75
C SER A 2 25.87 3.03 4.17
N VAL A 3 25.02 2.51 5.03
CA VAL A 3 23.78 1.83 4.63
C VAL A 3 22.73 2.88 4.30
N LEU A 4 22.00 2.71 3.19
CA LEU A 4 20.90 3.56 2.79
C LEU A 4 19.58 2.82 2.95
N ILE A 5 18.69 3.32 3.83
CA ILE A 5 17.35 2.79 4.01
C ILE A 5 16.33 3.67 3.27
N ALA A 6 15.55 3.07 2.38
CA ALA A 6 14.44 3.73 1.71
C ALA A 6 13.18 3.67 2.59
N LEU A 7 12.63 4.83 2.94
CA LEU A 7 11.43 4.99 3.77
C LEU A 7 10.27 5.59 2.98
N PRO A 8 9.02 5.15 3.23
CA PRO A 8 7.84 5.65 2.53
C PRO A 8 7.45 7.04 3.04
N LYS A 9 7.02 7.92 2.12
CA LYS A 9 6.39 9.20 2.49
C LYS A 9 5.05 8.99 3.20
N GLY A 10 4.66 9.99 4.01
CA GLY A 10 3.33 10.05 4.60
C GLY A 10 3.25 9.44 6.00
N ARG A 11 2.09 8.87 6.33
CA ARG A 11 1.80 8.39 7.69
C ARG A 11 2.80 7.33 8.17
N LEU A 12 3.11 6.37 7.33
CA LEU A 12 4.01 5.28 7.70
C LEU A 12 5.43 5.79 8.06
N LEU A 13 5.87 6.91 7.46
CA LEU A 13 7.15 7.53 7.81
C LEU A 13 7.23 7.92 9.29
N LYS A 14 6.14 8.49 9.85
CA LYS A 14 6.09 8.87 11.27
C LYS A 14 6.14 7.65 12.18
N GLU A 15 5.45 6.57 11.80
CA GLU A 15 5.46 5.32 12.56
C GLU A 15 6.88 4.72 12.56
N VAL A 16 7.55 4.71 11.41
CA VAL A 16 8.95 4.25 11.30
C VAL A 16 9.88 5.15 12.12
N GLN A 17 9.76 6.48 12.01
CA GLN A 17 10.57 7.40 12.80
C GLN A 17 10.45 7.12 14.31
N ASN A 18 9.24 6.81 14.79
CA ASN A 18 9.03 6.45 16.18
C ASN A 18 9.71 5.14 16.57
N LEU A 19 9.81 4.17 15.65
CA LEU A 19 10.58 2.94 15.88
C LEU A 19 12.08 3.22 15.97
N PHE A 20 12.60 4.05 15.07
CA PHE A 20 14.02 4.44 15.06
C PHE A 20 14.42 5.18 16.35
N LYS A 21 13.54 6.08 16.84
CA LYS A 21 13.77 6.77 18.13
C LYS A 21 13.91 5.81 19.31
N LYS A 22 13.21 4.66 19.30
CA LYS A 22 13.34 3.66 20.38
C LYS A 22 14.69 2.98 20.45
N ILE A 23 15.49 3.08 19.40
CA ILE A 23 16.84 2.54 19.28
C ILE A 23 17.89 3.65 19.12
N ASP A 24 17.56 4.86 19.59
CA ASP A 24 18.43 6.04 19.59
C ASP A 24 18.95 6.45 18.20
N ILE A 25 18.12 6.22 17.16
CA ILE A 25 18.38 6.70 15.81
C ILE A 25 17.41 7.83 15.48
N GLU A 26 17.98 9.02 15.24
CA GLU A 26 17.21 10.22 14.91
C GLU A 26 17.55 10.71 13.50
N PHE A 27 16.55 11.26 12.81
CA PHE A 27 16.68 11.95 11.53
C PHE A 27 15.53 12.96 11.37
N ASP A 28 15.81 14.04 10.62
CA ASP A 28 14.89 15.15 10.40
C ASP A 28 14.00 14.90 9.18
N ILE A 29 12.72 14.61 9.41
CA ILE A 29 11.73 14.37 8.34
C ILE A 29 11.21 15.65 7.68
N ASP A 30 11.44 16.81 8.29
CA ASP A 30 11.04 18.12 7.76
C ASP A 30 12.10 18.70 6.82
N SER A 31 13.24 18.01 6.71
CA SER A 31 14.29 18.35 5.74
C SER A 31 13.74 18.32 4.31
N ARG A 32 14.12 19.31 3.51
CA ARG A 32 13.86 19.33 2.06
C ARG A 32 14.74 18.33 1.29
N LYS A 33 15.74 17.73 1.93
CA LYS A 33 16.62 16.74 1.34
C LYS A 33 15.87 15.42 1.14
N LEU A 34 16.10 14.77 0.02
CA LEU A 34 15.57 13.43 -0.25
C LEU A 34 16.41 12.33 0.40
N ILE A 35 17.70 12.58 0.61
CA ILE A 35 18.61 11.72 1.37
C ILE A 35 19.02 12.50 2.61
N ILE A 36 18.79 11.90 3.76
CA ILE A 36 18.93 12.52 5.07
C ILE A 36 19.98 11.74 5.88
N ASP A 37 20.90 12.45 6.50
CA ASP A 37 21.81 11.85 7.47
C ASP A 37 21.04 11.57 8.77
N THR A 38 21.40 10.49 9.45
CA THR A 38 20.87 10.16 10.78
C THR A 38 21.87 10.52 11.87
N SER A 39 21.47 10.37 13.14
CA SER A 39 22.38 10.46 14.29
C SER A 39 23.53 9.44 14.21
N GLN A 40 23.38 8.39 13.40
CA GLN A 40 24.38 7.36 13.17
C GLN A 40 25.13 7.58 11.85
N LYS A 41 26.41 7.86 11.88
CA LYS A 41 27.23 8.17 10.69
C LYS A 41 27.23 7.08 9.60
N TRP A 42 26.97 5.84 9.99
CA TRP A 42 26.93 4.68 9.07
C TRP A 42 25.58 4.50 8.39
N LEU A 43 24.52 5.26 8.79
CA LEU A 43 23.15 5.10 8.31
C LEU A 43 22.63 6.38 7.69
N LYS A 44 22.05 6.26 6.49
CA LYS A 44 21.31 7.32 5.80
C LYS A 44 19.90 6.85 5.49
N VAL A 45 18.98 7.81 5.34
CA VAL A 45 17.59 7.57 5.02
C VAL A 45 17.24 8.27 3.71
N ALA A 46 16.61 7.56 2.77
CA ALA A 46 15.99 8.14 1.58
C ALA A 46 14.47 8.13 1.72
N ILE A 47 13.82 9.30 1.59
CA ILE A 47 12.36 9.41 1.67
C ILE A 47 11.78 9.36 0.27
N LEU A 48 11.09 8.26 -0.06
CA LEU A 48 10.60 7.95 -1.39
C LEU A 48 9.08 7.78 -1.42
N ARG A 49 8.49 7.79 -2.63
CA ARG A 49 7.12 7.30 -2.80
C ARG A 49 7.09 5.80 -2.55
N THR A 50 6.10 5.34 -1.79
CA THR A 50 5.99 3.93 -1.37
C THR A 50 6.07 2.95 -2.56
N TRP A 51 5.43 3.29 -3.68
CA TRP A 51 5.43 2.47 -4.90
C TRP A 51 6.79 2.34 -5.60
N ASP A 52 7.72 3.23 -5.31
CA ASP A 52 9.05 3.22 -5.94
C ASP A 52 10.08 2.45 -5.10
N ILE A 53 9.84 2.30 -3.78
CA ILE A 53 10.78 1.66 -2.85
C ILE A 53 11.25 0.28 -3.33
N PRO A 54 10.35 -0.66 -3.75
CA PRO A 54 10.80 -1.97 -4.22
C PRO A 54 11.78 -1.88 -5.39
N LYS A 55 11.58 -0.92 -6.30
CA LYS A 55 12.47 -0.72 -7.45
C LYS A 55 13.83 -0.20 -7.01
N PHE A 56 13.87 0.78 -6.11
CA PHE A 56 15.13 1.33 -5.60
C PHE A 56 16.00 0.26 -4.92
N VAL A 57 15.38 -0.62 -4.15
CA VAL A 57 16.09 -1.75 -3.53
C VAL A 57 16.51 -2.78 -4.58
N ASN A 58 15.61 -3.14 -5.50
CA ASN A 58 15.91 -4.13 -6.55
C ASN A 58 17.07 -3.72 -7.46
N TYR A 59 17.22 -2.43 -7.73
CA TYR A 59 18.34 -1.89 -8.53
C TYR A 59 19.59 -1.56 -7.69
N GLY A 60 19.59 -1.87 -6.40
CA GLY A 60 20.72 -1.63 -5.50
C GLY A 60 20.98 -0.14 -5.21
N ALA A 61 20.02 0.74 -5.49
CA ALA A 61 20.11 2.16 -5.15
C ALA A 61 19.80 2.43 -3.68
N ALA A 62 19.16 1.50 -2.99
CA ALA A 62 19.03 1.45 -1.54
C ALA A 62 19.31 0.02 -1.07
N ASP A 63 19.93 -0.10 0.10
CA ASP A 63 20.29 -1.41 0.67
C ASP A 63 19.08 -2.10 1.31
N ILE A 64 18.21 -1.32 1.93
CA ILE A 64 17.01 -1.79 2.65
C ILE A 64 15.83 -0.89 2.28
N GLY A 65 14.63 -1.45 2.26
CA GLY A 65 13.39 -0.71 2.06
C GLY A 65 12.35 -1.02 3.14
N VAL A 66 11.65 0.01 3.62
CA VAL A 66 10.46 -0.16 4.44
C VAL A 66 9.23 0.07 3.58
N VAL A 67 8.41 -0.95 3.42
CA VAL A 67 7.27 -0.92 2.51
C VAL A 67 6.15 -1.83 3.02
N GLY A 68 4.90 -1.51 2.69
CA GLY A 68 3.77 -2.41 2.97
C GLY A 68 3.82 -3.66 2.10
N LYS A 69 3.39 -4.79 2.63
CA LYS A 69 3.31 -6.06 1.89
C LYS A 69 2.38 -5.97 0.67
N ASP A 70 1.37 -5.12 0.73
CA ASP A 70 0.50 -4.78 -0.39
C ASP A 70 1.29 -4.25 -1.60
N ILE A 71 2.20 -3.32 -1.36
CA ILE A 71 3.05 -2.74 -2.42
C ILE A 71 4.08 -3.74 -2.92
N LEU A 72 4.66 -4.53 -2.02
CA LEU A 72 5.62 -5.56 -2.40
C LEU A 72 4.96 -6.58 -3.34
N TYR A 73 3.78 -7.07 -2.99
CA TYR A 73 2.99 -7.98 -3.83
C TYR A 73 2.64 -7.35 -5.19
N GLU A 74 2.11 -6.12 -5.21
CA GLU A 74 1.75 -5.42 -6.45
C GLU A 74 2.96 -5.13 -7.35
N SER A 75 4.16 -5.01 -6.76
CA SER A 75 5.39 -4.77 -7.52
C SER A 75 5.82 -5.98 -8.35
N LYS A 76 5.34 -7.19 -8.05
CA LYS A 76 5.77 -8.49 -8.60
C LYS A 76 7.26 -8.77 -8.40
N LEU A 77 7.86 -8.12 -7.42
CA LEU A 77 9.27 -8.26 -7.09
C LEU A 77 9.48 -9.02 -5.76
N GLU A 78 8.43 -9.59 -5.18
CA GLU A 78 8.49 -10.25 -3.87
C GLU A 78 9.53 -11.37 -3.80
N ASN A 79 9.78 -12.04 -4.91
CA ASN A 79 10.79 -13.11 -4.99
C ASN A 79 12.24 -12.60 -5.12
N ASN A 80 12.43 -11.28 -5.30
CA ASN A 80 13.74 -10.66 -5.45
C ASN A 80 14.32 -10.15 -4.12
N PHE A 81 13.54 -10.25 -3.03
CA PHE A 81 13.89 -9.68 -1.74
C PHE A 81 13.88 -10.72 -0.63
N TYR A 82 14.68 -10.43 0.39
CA TYR A 82 14.57 -11.07 1.68
C TYR A 82 13.76 -10.17 2.62
N GLU A 83 12.68 -10.70 3.19
CA GLU A 83 11.95 -10.02 4.25
C GLU A 83 12.74 -10.17 5.56
N LEU A 84 13.37 -9.08 5.99
CA LEU A 84 14.26 -9.09 7.17
C LEU A 84 13.47 -9.06 8.48
N MET A 85 12.37 -8.30 8.53
CA MET A 85 11.60 -8.09 9.75
C MET A 85 10.20 -7.55 9.44
N ASP A 86 9.20 -8.06 10.16
CA ASP A 86 7.89 -7.44 10.24
C ASP A 86 7.87 -6.36 11.33
N LEU A 87 7.75 -5.10 10.92
CA LEU A 87 7.73 -3.96 11.83
C LEU A 87 6.40 -3.81 12.60
N LYS A 88 5.36 -4.56 12.23
CA LYS A 88 4.02 -4.55 12.83
C LYS A 88 3.39 -3.16 12.94
N ILE A 89 3.64 -2.34 11.94
CA ILE A 89 3.10 -0.97 11.77
C ILE A 89 2.27 -0.90 10.49
N GLY A 90 1.46 0.18 10.35
CA GLY A 90 0.68 0.42 9.14
C GLY A 90 -0.41 -0.62 8.89
N ASN A 91 -0.92 -1.28 9.94
CA ASN A 91 -1.95 -2.31 9.81
C ASN A 91 -3.16 -1.80 9.01
N CYS A 92 -3.50 -2.51 7.95
CA CYS A 92 -4.64 -2.24 7.08
C CYS A 92 -5.14 -3.55 6.48
N ARG A 93 -6.30 -3.50 5.85
CA ARG A 93 -6.88 -4.64 5.15
C ARG A 93 -7.32 -4.25 3.76
N MET A 94 -7.14 -5.14 2.80
CA MET A 94 -7.73 -4.97 1.48
C MET A 94 -9.24 -5.20 1.59
N SER A 95 -10.02 -4.28 1.04
CA SER A 95 -11.47 -4.30 1.16
C SER A 95 -12.14 -4.06 -0.19
N LEU A 96 -13.24 -4.77 -0.41
CA LEU A 96 -14.15 -4.54 -1.52
C LEU A 96 -15.32 -3.71 -1.01
N ALA A 97 -15.60 -2.58 -1.65
CA ALA A 97 -16.73 -1.72 -1.27
C ALA A 97 -17.50 -1.23 -2.50
N SER A 98 -18.80 -1.01 -2.34
CA SER A 98 -19.69 -0.43 -3.35
C SER A 98 -20.75 0.44 -2.70
N LEU A 99 -21.55 1.14 -3.52
CA LEU A 99 -22.71 1.90 -3.05
C LEU A 99 -23.88 0.98 -2.67
N ASP A 100 -23.98 -0.17 -3.31
CA ASP A 100 -25.02 -1.16 -3.10
C ASP A 100 -24.49 -2.40 -2.38
N ASP A 101 -25.35 -3.09 -1.62
CA ASP A 101 -25.01 -4.33 -0.90
C ASP A 101 -24.60 -5.48 -1.83
N LYS A 102 -24.96 -5.41 -3.10
CA LYS A 102 -24.73 -6.47 -4.08
C LYS A 102 -24.00 -5.96 -5.31
N ILE A 103 -22.92 -6.64 -5.64
CA ILE A 103 -22.24 -6.42 -6.92
C ILE A 103 -23.07 -7.06 -8.03
N PRO A 104 -23.24 -6.40 -9.20
CA PRO A 104 -23.96 -6.99 -10.32
C PRO A 104 -23.42 -8.36 -10.70
N SER A 105 -24.33 -9.34 -10.86
CA SER A 105 -23.95 -10.71 -11.22
C SER A 105 -24.10 -11.02 -12.71
N ASN A 106 -24.89 -10.22 -13.42
CA ASN A 106 -25.33 -10.52 -14.79
C ASN A 106 -24.53 -9.77 -15.88
N LYS A 107 -23.52 -9.01 -15.50
CA LYS A 107 -22.64 -8.26 -16.42
C LYS A 107 -21.21 -8.29 -15.96
N LYS A 108 -20.28 -7.94 -16.85
CA LYS A 108 -18.90 -7.68 -16.51
C LYS A 108 -18.81 -6.56 -15.47
N ILE A 109 -18.17 -6.82 -14.35
CA ILE A 109 -18.12 -5.91 -13.20
C ILE A 109 -17.04 -4.86 -13.44
N LYS A 110 -17.38 -3.58 -13.37
CA LYS A 110 -16.41 -2.49 -13.42
C LYS A 110 -15.84 -2.25 -12.03
N VAL A 111 -14.53 -2.45 -11.88
CA VAL A 111 -13.84 -2.33 -10.60
C VAL A 111 -12.78 -1.24 -10.68
N ALA A 112 -12.81 -0.24 -9.80
CA ALA A 112 -11.74 0.72 -9.68
C ALA A 112 -10.78 0.32 -8.54
N SER A 113 -9.48 0.36 -8.81
CA SER A 113 -8.45 0.03 -7.82
C SER A 113 -7.09 0.59 -8.19
N LYS A 114 -6.23 0.79 -7.20
CA LYS A 114 -4.79 1.00 -7.39
C LYS A 114 -3.98 -0.28 -7.19
N TYR A 115 -4.66 -1.40 -6.89
CA TYR A 115 -4.08 -2.72 -6.62
C TYR A 115 -4.55 -3.73 -7.67
N PRO A 116 -4.04 -3.65 -8.92
CA PRO A 116 -4.51 -4.49 -10.02
C PRO A 116 -4.29 -5.98 -9.80
N GLU A 117 -3.17 -6.38 -9.22
CA GLU A 117 -2.85 -7.81 -9.06
C GLU A 117 -3.72 -8.45 -7.96
N TYR A 118 -3.92 -7.76 -6.83
CA TYR A 118 -4.86 -8.19 -5.80
C TYR A 118 -6.28 -8.28 -6.34
N THR A 119 -6.71 -7.26 -7.08
CA THR A 119 -8.07 -7.21 -7.63
C THR A 119 -8.31 -8.35 -8.60
N LYS A 120 -7.41 -8.58 -9.56
CA LYS A 120 -7.49 -9.70 -10.50
C LYS A 120 -7.55 -11.04 -9.78
N LYS A 121 -6.64 -11.29 -8.84
CA LYS A 121 -6.58 -12.54 -8.08
C LYS A 121 -7.89 -12.79 -7.32
N TYR A 122 -8.42 -11.78 -6.64
CA TYR A 122 -9.68 -11.90 -5.90
C TYR A 122 -10.85 -12.29 -6.81
N PHE A 123 -11.07 -11.56 -7.92
CA PHE A 123 -12.19 -11.84 -8.79
C PHE A 123 -12.03 -13.14 -9.58
N SER A 124 -10.82 -13.50 -9.98
CA SER A 124 -10.52 -14.81 -10.59
C SER A 124 -10.84 -15.96 -9.64
N SER A 125 -10.53 -15.83 -8.34
CA SER A 125 -10.87 -16.86 -7.34
C SER A 125 -12.39 -17.05 -7.15
N LYS A 126 -13.19 -16.06 -7.56
CA LYS A 126 -14.67 -16.09 -7.53
C LYS A 126 -15.28 -16.42 -8.91
N SER A 127 -14.44 -16.74 -9.91
CA SER A 127 -14.87 -16.98 -11.31
C SER A 127 -15.70 -15.82 -11.87
N LYS A 128 -15.35 -14.58 -11.51
CA LYS A 128 -16.01 -13.36 -11.98
C LYS A 128 -15.13 -12.60 -12.97
N ASP A 129 -15.71 -12.23 -14.10
CA ASP A 129 -15.04 -11.38 -15.09
C ASP A 129 -15.20 -9.90 -14.72
N ILE A 130 -14.09 -9.16 -14.85
CA ILE A 130 -14.04 -7.75 -14.44
C ILE A 130 -13.48 -6.87 -15.55
N ASP A 131 -13.95 -5.62 -15.56
CA ASP A 131 -13.36 -4.50 -16.28
C ASP A 131 -12.61 -3.63 -15.24
N LEU A 132 -11.29 -3.70 -15.23
CA LEU A 132 -10.47 -3.09 -14.18
C LEU A 132 -10.01 -1.69 -14.58
N LEU A 133 -10.51 -0.70 -13.87
CA LEU A 133 -10.08 0.70 -13.95
C LEU A 133 -8.96 0.96 -12.94
N ILE A 134 -7.74 1.15 -13.44
CA ILE A 134 -6.57 1.42 -12.57
C ILE A 134 -6.50 2.91 -12.28
N LEU A 135 -6.70 3.30 -11.03
CA LEU A 135 -6.59 4.68 -10.54
C LEU A 135 -5.46 4.80 -9.52
N LYS A 136 -4.77 5.95 -9.50
CA LYS A 136 -3.67 6.21 -8.56
C LYS A 136 -4.11 6.94 -7.29
N GLY A 137 -5.34 7.44 -7.25
CA GLY A 137 -5.93 8.15 -6.11
C GLY A 137 -7.40 8.42 -6.34
N ALA A 138 -8.10 8.93 -5.31
CA ALA A 138 -9.54 9.24 -5.34
C ALA A 138 -10.41 8.05 -5.82
N ILE A 139 -10.03 6.85 -5.45
CA ILE A 139 -10.67 5.60 -5.90
C ILE A 139 -12.10 5.53 -5.35
N GLU A 140 -12.28 5.99 -4.13
CA GLU A 140 -13.53 5.98 -3.38
C GLU A 140 -14.67 6.77 -4.04
N ILE A 141 -14.34 7.75 -4.90
CA ILE A 141 -15.38 8.50 -5.62
C ILE A 141 -15.78 7.85 -6.95
N ALA A 142 -15.06 6.85 -7.43
CA ALA A 142 -15.35 6.22 -8.71
C ALA A 142 -16.76 5.60 -8.81
N PRO A 143 -17.29 4.90 -7.78
CA PRO A 143 -18.67 4.42 -7.78
C PRO A 143 -19.69 5.58 -7.75
N ILE A 144 -19.40 6.63 -7.00
CA ILE A 144 -20.28 7.81 -6.87
C ILE A 144 -20.44 8.51 -8.23
N LEU A 145 -19.37 8.57 -9.01
CA LEU A 145 -19.37 9.14 -10.36
C LEU A 145 -19.87 8.15 -11.43
N GLY A 146 -20.25 6.93 -11.05
CA GLY A 146 -20.78 5.91 -11.97
C GLY A 146 -19.75 5.32 -12.94
N ILE A 147 -18.44 5.53 -12.72
CA ILE A 147 -17.40 4.97 -13.57
C ILE A 147 -16.94 3.58 -13.16
N SER A 148 -17.35 3.13 -11.95
CA SER A 148 -17.19 1.74 -11.51
C SER A 148 -18.40 1.26 -10.70
N ASP A 149 -18.61 -0.05 -10.67
CA ASP A 149 -19.65 -0.68 -9.83
C ASP A 149 -19.16 -0.85 -8.38
N CYS A 150 -17.85 -1.02 -8.19
CA CYS A 150 -17.24 -1.20 -6.88
C CYS A 150 -15.76 -0.79 -6.91
N ILE A 151 -15.16 -0.77 -5.72
CA ILE A 151 -13.74 -0.48 -5.53
C ILE A 151 -13.04 -1.60 -4.74
N VAL A 152 -11.75 -1.76 -5.00
CA VAL A 152 -10.85 -2.54 -4.14
C VAL A 152 -9.74 -1.60 -3.67
N ASP A 153 -9.69 -1.34 -2.36
CA ASP A 153 -8.69 -0.46 -1.76
C ASP A 153 -8.35 -0.89 -0.33
N LEU A 154 -7.26 -0.34 0.19
CA LEU A 154 -6.85 -0.52 1.58
C LEU A 154 -7.75 0.27 2.53
N VAL A 155 -8.23 -0.40 3.54
CA VAL A 155 -9.03 0.20 4.61
C VAL A 155 -8.33 -0.02 5.94
N GLN A 156 -8.10 1.07 6.67
CA GLN A 156 -7.58 1.01 8.02
C GLN A 156 -8.71 1.11 9.05
N THR A 157 -9.45 2.21 9.07
CA THR A 157 -10.53 2.46 10.03
C THR A 157 -11.91 2.37 9.43
N GLY A 158 -12.01 2.40 8.10
CA GLY A 158 -13.28 2.43 7.37
C GLY A 158 -14.04 3.77 7.45
N LYS A 159 -13.45 4.81 8.07
CA LYS A 159 -14.11 6.11 8.24
C LYS A 159 -14.49 6.74 6.89
N THR A 160 -13.55 6.79 5.96
CA THR A 160 -13.77 7.35 4.61
C THR A 160 -14.86 6.61 3.85
N LEU A 161 -14.90 5.26 3.93
CA LEU A 161 -15.95 4.48 3.28
C LEU A 161 -17.34 4.83 3.84
N LYS A 162 -17.43 4.97 5.18
CA LYS A 162 -18.70 5.35 5.83
C LYS A 162 -19.14 6.77 5.46
N GLU A 163 -18.21 7.73 5.42
CA GLU A 163 -18.52 9.12 5.04
C GLU A 163 -19.03 9.23 3.60
N LEU A 164 -18.59 8.34 2.73
CA LEU A 164 -19.00 8.29 1.32
C LEU A 164 -20.16 7.29 1.05
N SER A 165 -20.81 6.79 2.10
CA SER A 165 -21.90 5.80 2.01
C SER A 165 -21.51 4.53 1.26
N LEU A 166 -20.23 4.18 1.22
CA LEU A 166 -19.75 2.94 0.65
C LEU A 166 -19.90 1.80 1.66
N ILE A 167 -20.51 0.72 1.23
CA ILE A 167 -20.74 -0.48 2.02
C ILE A 167 -19.57 -1.43 1.82
N HIS A 168 -19.01 -1.91 2.92
CA HIS A 168 -17.99 -2.95 2.89
C HIS A 168 -18.66 -4.30 2.57
N ILE A 169 -18.34 -4.89 1.42
CA ILE A 169 -18.95 -6.15 0.97
C ILE A 169 -18.14 -7.35 1.43
N SER A 170 -16.83 -7.33 1.29
CA SER A 170 -15.98 -8.44 1.69
C SER A 170 -14.51 -8.03 1.86
N GLU A 171 -13.77 -8.86 2.57
CA GLU A 171 -12.31 -8.76 2.65
C GLU A 171 -11.71 -9.68 1.58
N PRO A 172 -11.12 -9.15 0.48
CA PRO A 172 -10.51 -9.96 -0.57
C PRO A 172 -9.36 -10.83 -0.09
N THR A 173 -8.68 -10.42 0.98
CA THR A 173 -7.62 -11.21 1.60
C THR A 173 -7.56 -10.97 3.10
N ARG A 174 -7.98 -11.98 3.87
CA ARG A 174 -7.36 -12.26 5.16
C ARG A 174 -6.14 -13.15 4.90
N HIS A 175 -5.09 -12.61 4.31
CA HIS A 175 -3.80 -13.23 4.57
C HIS A 175 -3.32 -12.63 5.88
N PRO A 176 -3.06 -13.46 6.91
CA PRO A 176 -2.15 -13.01 7.93
C PRO A 176 -0.89 -12.62 7.17
N LEU A 177 -0.58 -11.34 7.20
CA LEU A 177 0.70 -10.84 6.76
C LEU A 177 1.69 -11.40 7.79
N ILE A 178 2.20 -12.59 7.49
CA ILE A 178 3.26 -13.24 8.27
C ILE A 178 4.54 -12.48 8.03
#